data_3f3d618738b7ca894b5b85d09cf76ab7
#
_entry.id   3f3d618738b7ca894b5b85d09cf76ab7
#
_cell.length_a   1.000
_cell.length_b   1.000
_cell.length_c   1.000
_cell.angle_alpha   90.00
_cell.angle_beta   90.00
_cell.angle_gamma   90.00
#
_symmetry.space_group_name_H-M   'P 1'
#
loop_
_entity.id
_entity.type
_entity.pdbx_description
1 polymer ?
#
loop_
_entity_poly.entity_id
_entity_poly.type
_entity_poly.pdbx_seq_one_letter_code
_entity_poly.pdbx_strand_id
1 'polypeptide(L)'
;MYACNVTKKVPEGEYLLTKNKFQYTDGKVLGDELPDMVAQKPNKKTLLIAPLGLIFYNAANPKYDTILKEYMTYPSEMRNQKLRDSLFVKYNHQDYVGKNLFWNRFFHTVGQPPVIFSDAKTKQSVKSINNRLINRGYWDAEVKTNVDKDSAAKKAEVEYIITHKDPTKIKEYYYNIPDPNVRAL
;
A
#
# COMPACT_ATOMS: atom_id res chain seq x y z
N MET A 1 9.03 15.15 22.78
CA MET A 1 8.04 14.48 21.89
C MET A 1 8.78 13.46 21.06
N TYR A 2 8.66 12.15 21.37
CA TYR A 2 9.16 11.10 20.50
C TYR A 2 8.20 11.04 19.29
N ALA A 3 8.56 11.71 18.22
CA ALA A 3 7.89 11.50 16.95
C ALA A 3 8.06 10.02 16.60
N CYS A 4 6.96 9.25 16.57
CA CYS A 4 6.97 7.88 16.06
C CYS A 4 7.56 7.93 14.65
N ASN A 5 8.81 7.54 14.49
CA ASN A 5 9.49 7.60 13.21
C ASN A 5 8.93 6.51 12.31
N VAL A 6 7.85 6.83 11.60
CA VAL A 6 7.15 5.91 10.69
C VAL A 6 8.05 5.44 9.54
N THR A 7 9.13 6.15 9.27
CA THR A 7 10.09 5.82 8.21
C THR A 7 11.31 5.03 8.70
N LYS A 8 11.31 4.55 9.97
CA LYS A 8 12.43 3.84 10.59
C LYS A 8 12.93 2.64 9.76
N LYS A 9 12.02 1.90 9.14
CA LYS A 9 12.34 0.70 8.33
C LYS A 9 12.24 0.95 6.82
N VAL A 10 12.20 2.22 6.39
CA VAL A 10 12.29 2.57 4.97
C VAL A 10 13.78 2.51 4.55
N PRO A 11 14.13 1.74 3.52
CA PRO A 11 15.50 1.66 3.03
C PRO A 11 16.09 3.01 2.64
N GLU A 12 17.41 3.08 2.58
CA GLU A 12 18.07 4.30 2.11
C GLU A 12 17.80 4.51 0.62
N GLY A 13 17.57 5.78 0.25
CA GLY A 13 17.22 6.15 -1.11
C GLY A 13 15.76 5.88 -1.51
N GLU A 14 14.98 5.23 -0.64
CA GLU A 14 13.57 4.95 -0.87
C GLU A 14 12.66 5.87 -0.05
N TYR A 15 11.40 5.97 -0.45
CA TYR A 15 10.42 6.87 0.15
C TYR A 15 9.16 6.11 0.55
N LEU A 16 8.66 6.38 1.76
CA LEU A 16 7.36 5.90 2.21
C LEU A 16 6.24 6.64 1.46
N LEU A 17 5.38 5.92 0.77
CA LEU A 17 4.18 6.50 0.19
C LEU A 17 3.19 6.88 1.30
N THR A 18 2.93 8.18 1.45
CA THR A 18 2.07 8.71 2.53
C THR A 18 0.68 9.09 2.06
N LYS A 19 0.55 9.49 0.78
CA LYS A 19 -0.72 9.96 0.23
C LYS A 19 -0.79 9.81 -1.28
N ASN A 20 -1.99 9.47 -1.77
CA ASN A 20 -2.43 9.68 -3.14
C ASN A 20 -3.46 10.81 -3.14
N LYS A 21 -3.24 11.85 -3.96
CA LYS A 21 -4.15 12.96 -4.19
C LYS A 21 -4.75 12.84 -5.58
N PHE A 22 -5.98 13.22 -5.74
CA PHE A 22 -6.67 13.22 -7.03
C PHE A 22 -7.25 14.61 -7.30
N GLN A 23 -6.84 15.21 -8.41
CA GLN A 23 -7.32 16.51 -8.83
C GLN A 23 -7.95 16.38 -10.23
N TYR A 24 -9.09 17.01 -10.40
CA TYR A 24 -9.74 17.12 -11.71
C TYR A 24 -9.67 18.57 -12.19
N THR A 25 -9.43 18.76 -13.48
CA THR A 25 -9.45 20.10 -14.09
C THR A 25 -10.84 20.47 -14.61
N ASP A 26 -11.62 19.48 -15.07
CA ASP A 26 -12.86 19.71 -15.82
C ASP A 26 -14.11 19.10 -15.13
N GLY A 27 -14.00 18.76 -13.87
CA GLY A 27 -15.08 18.14 -13.11
C GLY A 27 -14.84 16.70 -12.72
N LYS A 28 -15.55 16.23 -11.69
CA LYS A 28 -15.35 14.91 -11.11
C LYS A 28 -16.15 13.84 -11.85
N VAL A 29 -15.48 12.92 -12.56
CA VAL A 29 -16.13 11.90 -13.40
C VAL A 29 -16.04 10.46 -12.89
N LEU A 30 -15.00 10.10 -12.13
CA LEU A 30 -14.79 8.75 -11.60
C LEU A 30 -15.19 8.61 -10.12
N GLY A 31 -15.46 9.73 -9.44
CA GLY A 31 -15.95 9.72 -8.07
C GLY A 31 -15.07 8.93 -7.10
N ASP A 32 -15.69 8.04 -6.36
CA ASP A 32 -15.02 7.25 -5.31
C ASP A 32 -14.30 6.00 -5.83
N GLU A 33 -14.35 5.74 -7.15
CA GLU A 33 -13.67 4.61 -7.77
C GLU A 33 -12.14 4.82 -7.88
N LEU A 34 -11.66 6.07 -7.94
CA LEU A 34 -10.23 6.38 -8.15
C LEU A 34 -9.28 5.72 -7.15
N PRO A 35 -9.56 5.72 -5.84
CA PRO A 35 -8.68 5.07 -4.87
C PRO A 35 -8.50 3.57 -5.10
N ASP A 36 -9.45 2.93 -5.80
CA ASP A 36 -9.38 1.50 -6.10
C ASP A 36 -8.61 1.18 -7.37
N MET A 37 -8.39 2.17 -8.23
CA MET A 37 -7.65 2.02 -9.49
C MET A 37 -6.14 2.20 -9.33
N VAL A 38 -5.68 2.73 -8.20
CA VAL A 38 -4.24 2.91 -8.00
C VAL A 38 -3.57 1.61 -7.54
N ALA A 39 -2.45 1.30 -8.20
CA ALA A 39 -1.65 0.10 -7.91
C ALA A 39 -0.91 0.17 -6.56
N GLN A 40 -0.79 1.36 -5.97
CA GLN A 40 -0.20 1.58 -4.66
C GLN A 40 -1.15 2.39 -3.79
N LYS A 41 -1.52 1.80 -2.65
CA LYS A 41 -2.29 2.50 -1.61
C LYS A 41 -1.38 2.71 -0.42
N PRO A 42 -1.29 3.93 0.15
CA PRO A 42 -0.51 4.17 1.36
C PRO A 42 -1.03 3.34 2.52
N ASN A 43 -0.20 3.13 3.54
CA ASN A 43 -0.60 2.43 4.75
C ASN A 43 -1.85 3.08 5.35
N LYS A 44 -2.83 2.26 5.75
CA LYS A 44 -4.10 2.75 6.32
C LYS A 44 -3.86 3.54 7.59
N LYS A 45 -4.43 4.73 7.66
CA LYS A 45 -4.47 5.53 8.89
C LYS A 45 -5.68 5.12 9.72
N THR A 46 -5.44 4.76 10.97
CA THR A 46 -6.51 4.46 11.92
C THR A 46 -6.91 5.75 12.61
N LEU A 47 -8.21 6.00 12.73
CA LEU A 47 -8.77 7.24 13.28
C LEU A 47 -8.27 8.52 12.56
N LEU A 48 -7.90 8.41 11.27
CA LEU A 48 -7.39 9.51 10.42
C LEU A 48 -6.07 10.16 10.90
N ILE A 49 -5.47 9.67 11.98
CA ILE A 49 -4.32 10.33 12.63
C ILE A 49 -3.01 9.61 12.32
N ALA A 50 -2.94 8.30 12.55
CA ALA A 50 -1.68 7.57 12.46
C ALA A 50 -1.82 6.19 11.79
N PRO A 51 -0.82 5.75 11.02
CA PRO A 51 -0.78 4.40 10.45
C PRO A 51 -0.36 3.38 11.51
N LEU A 52 -1.28 2.97 12.39
CA LEU A 52 -0.99 2.07 13.52
C LEU A 52 -0.33 0.76 13.06
N GLY A 53 -0.77 0.17 11.94
CA GLY A 53 -0.13 -1.02 11.40
C GLY A 53 1.37 -0.83 11.12
N LEU A 54 1.74 0.33 10.56
CA LEU A 54 3.14 0.68 10.31
C LEU A 54 3.92 0.94 11.62
N ILE A 55 3.28 1.56 12.60
CA ILE A 55 3.89 1.79 13.93
C ILE A 55 4.18 0.44 14.60
N PHE A 56 3.23 -0.50 14.59
CA PHE A 56 3.43 -1.85 15.12
C PHE A 56 4.52 -2.61 14.37
N TYR A 57 4.55 -2.53 13.04
CA TYR A 57 5.62 -3.11 12.25
C TYR A 57 6.99 -2.55 12.62
N ASN A 58 7.10 -1.24 12.84
CA ASN A 58 8.35 -0.59 13.26
C ASN A 58 8.76 -0.93 14.70
N ALA A 59 7.80 -1.25 15.56
CA ALA A 59 8.04 -1.70 16.93
C ALA A 59 8.45 -3.18 17.01
N ALA A 60 8.11 -4.00 16.00
CA ALA A 60 8.47 -5.41 15.96
C ALA A 60 10.00 -5.59 15.88
N ASN A 61 10.50 -6.59 16.61
CA ASN A 61 11.92 -6.94 16.59
C ASN A 61 12.30 -7.48 15.20
N PRO A 62 13.30 -6.92 14.51
CA PRO A 62 13.73 -7.41 13.19
C PRO A 62 14.29 -8.83 13.21
N LYS A 63 14.71 -9.34 14.40
CA LYS A 63 15.21 -10.71 14.58
C LYS A 63 14.13 -11.69 15.06
N TYR A 64 12.84 -11.29 15.02
CA TYR A 64 11.74 -12.11 15.52
C TYR A 64 11.72 -13.51 14.92
N ASP A 65 11.85 -13.64 13.60
CA ASP A 65 11.81 -14.94 12.90
C ASP A 65 12.95 -15.85 13.34
N THR A 66 14.15 -15.29 13.53
CA THR A 66 15.31 -16.05 14.03
C THR A 66 15.07 -16.54 15.45
N ILE A 67 14.56 -15.67 16.32
CA ILE A 67 14.25 -16.01 17.72
C ILE A 67 13.12 -17.07 17.76
N LEU A 68 12.10 -16.91 16.94
CA LEU A 68 11.00 -17.86 16.86
C LEU A 68 11.47 -19.22 16.35
N LYS A 69 12.31 -19.25 15.31
CA LYS A 69 12.89 -20.47 14.75
C LYS A 69 13.74 -21.18 15.80
N GLU A 70 14.63 -20.49 16.50
CA GLU A 70 15.44 -21.04 17.58
C GLU A 70 14.52 -21.64 18.67
N TYR A 71 13.46 -20.92 19.06
CA TYR A 71 12.48 -21.38 20.04
C TYR A 71 11.74 -22.64 19.60
N MET A 72 11.35 -22.75 18.33
CA MET A 72 10.58 -23.88 17.79
C MET A 72 11.42 -25.12 17.50
N THR A 73 12.74 -24.99 17.38
CA THR A 73 13.63 -26.09 17.00
C THR A 73 13.95 -27.03 18.15
N TYR A 74 13.83 -26.57 19.41
CA TYR A 74 14.18 -27.34 20.58
C TYR A 74 13.02 -28.25 21.09
N PRO A 75 13.29 -29.47 21.57
CA PRO A 75 12.29 -30.33 22.20
C PRO A 75 11.59 -29.67 23.40
N SER A 76 10.34 -30.05 23.68
CA SER A 76 9.51 -29.40 24.69
C SER A 76 10.13 -29.41 26.11
N GLU A 77 10.86 -30.45 26.47
CA GLU A 77 11.54 -30.56 27.78
C GLU A 77 12.74 -29.60 27.91
N MET A 78 13.46 -29.32 26.80
CA MET A 78 14.55 -28.36 26.78
C MET A 78 14.05 -26.91 26.61
N ARG A 79 12.84 -26.77 26.11
CA ARG A 79 12.21 -25.50 25.80
C ARG A 79 12.10 -24.54 26.97
N ASN A 80 11.83 -25.09 28.16
CA ASN A 80 11.49 -24.26 29.31
C ASN A 80 12.71 -23.76 30.10
N GLN A 81 13.83 -24.41 30.05
CA GLN A 81 14.98 -24.01 30.85
C GLN A 81 16.21 -23.67 29.99
N LYS A 82 16.77 -24.63 29.27
CA LYS A 82 17.99 -24.39 28.48
C LYS A 82 17.82 -23.35 27.39
N LEU A 83 16.66 -23.33 26.71
CA LEU A 83 16.39 -22.31 25.70
C LEU A 83 16.25 -20.92 26.34
N ARG A 84 15.56 -20.80 27.47
CA ARG A 84 15.47 -19.56 28.24
C ARG A 84 16.86 -19.06 28.64
N ASP A 85 17.67 -19.96 29.17
CA ASP A 85 19.03 -19.64 29.62
C ASP A 85 19.91 -19.21 28.44
N SER A 86 19.83 -19.94 27.32
CA SER A 86 20.55 -19.60 26.09
C SER A 86 20.11 -18.25 25.51
N LEU A 87 18.82 -17.98 25.48
CA LEU A 87 18.27 -16.69 25.01
C LEU A 87 18.54 -15.56 26.02
N PHE A 88 18.55 -15.87 27.31
CA PHE A 88 18.95 -14.93 28.35
C PHE A 88 20.41 -14.50 28.20
N VAL A 89 21.31 -15.43 28.04
CA VAL A 89 22.74 -15.14 27.81
C VAL A 89 22.93 -14.32 26.52
N LYS A 90 22.23 -14.70 25.45
CA LYS A 90 22.35 -14.03 24.14
C LYS A 90 21.75 -12.63 24.12
N TYR A 91 20.65 -12.41 24.83
CA TYR A 91 19.90 -11.14 24.80
C TYR A 91 19.96 -10.38 26.14
N ASN A 92 20.70 -10.91 27.10
CA ASN A 92 20.97 -10.29 28.41
C ASN A 92 19.72 -9.90 29.23
N HIS A 93 18.60 -10.64 29.07
CA HIS A 93 17.36 -10.38 29.81
C HIS A 93 16.42 -11.59 29.91
N GLN A 94 16.22 -12.14 31.09
CA GLN A 94 15.40 -13.33 31.31
C GLN A 94 13.92 -13.14 30.95
N ASP A 95 13.36 -11.97 31.28
CA ASP A 95 11.98 -11.58 30.91
C ASP A 95 11.81 -11.25 29.41
N TYR A 96 12.92 -11.09 28.70
CA TYR A 96 12.92 -10.74 27.28
C TYR A 96 12.22 -11.79 26.43
N VAL A 97 12.44 -13.08 26.71
CA VAL A 97 11.85 -14.19 25.95
C VAL A 97 10.34 -14.26 26.13
N GLY A 98 9.86 -14.19 27.37
CA GLY A 98 8.43 -14.28 27.67
C GLY A 98 7.63 -13.08 27.12
N LYS A 99 8.02 -11.88 27.50
CA LYS A 99 7.32 -10.64 27.12
C LYS A 99 7.53 -10.28 25.66
N ASN A 100 8.75 -10.39 25.14
CA ASN A 100 9.04 -9.99 23.77
C ASN A 100 8.56 -10.99 22.72
N LEU A 101 8.51 -12.30 23.01
CA LEU A 101 7.89 -13.24 22.07
C LEU A 101 6.39 -12.99 21.92
N PHE A 102 5.68 -12.70 23.02
CA PHE A 102 4.26 -12.37 22.96
C PHE A 102 4.02 -11.05 22.21
N TRP A 103 4.66 -9.97 22.64
CA TRP A 103 4.48 -8.64 22.04
C TRP A 103 5.03 -8.56 20.63
N ASN A 104 6.19 -9.17 20.34
CA ASN A 104 6.72 -9.19 18.99
C ASN A 104 5.86 -10.02 18.04
N ARG A 105 5.29 -11.15 18.51
CA ARG A 105 4.32 -11.91 17.71
C ARG A 105 3.09 -11.08 17.40
N PHE A 106 2.54 -10.39 18.40
CA PHE A 106 1.43 -9.48 18.20
C PHE A 106 1.77 -8.38 17.18
N PHE A 107 2.88 -7.67 17.37
CA PHE A 107 3.33 -6.61 16.45
C PHE A 107 3.62 -7.14 15.06
N HIS A 108 4.12 -8.34 14.91
CA HIS A 108 4.36 -8.97 13.63
C HIS A 108 3.06 -9.37 12.92
N THR A 109 2.06 -9.81 13.68
CA THR A 109 0.75 -10.23 13.15
C THR A 109 -0.09 -9.04 12.70
N VAL A 110 -0.13 -7.96 13.48
CA VAL A 110 -0.95 -6.77 13.19
C VAL A 110 -0.18 -5.68 12.44
N GLY A 111 1.15 -5.79 12.39
CA GLY A 111 2.03 -4.84 11.73
C GLY A 111 1.89 -4.90 10.20
N GLN A 112 1.91 -3.74 9.57
CA GLN A 112 1.91 -3.60 8.13
C GLN A 112 3.25 -3.02 7.68
N PRO A 113 3.96 -3.67 6.72
CA PRO A 113 5.20 -3.13 6.19
C PRO A 113 4.99 -1.76 5.52
N PRO A 114 6.03 -0.92 5.45
CA PRO A 114 5.94 0.35 4.78
C PRO A 114 5.64 0.15 3.29
N VAL A 115 4.69 0.90 2.77
CA VAL A 115 4.43 0.94 1.34
C VAL A 115 5.45 1.88 0.71
N ILE A 116 6.43 1.30 0.02
CA ILE A 116 7.50 2.06 -0.64
C ILE A 116 6.98 2.62 -1.95
N PHE A 117 7.22 3.91 -2.19
CA PHE A 117 6.88 4.57 -3.45
C PHE A 117 7.59 3.89 -4.63
N SER A 118 6.88 3.69 -5.73
CA SER A 118 7.42 3.10 -6.96
C SER A 118 6.86 3.82 -8.19
N ASP A 119 7.76 4.37 -9.00
CA ASP A 119 7.40 5.02 -10.26
C ASP A 119 6.70 4.04 -11.23
N ALA A 120 7.12 2.77 -11.25
CA ALA A 120 6.50 1.76 -12.09
C ALA A 120 5.02 1.54 -11.73
N LYS A 121 4.70 1.46 -10.43
CA LYS A 121 3.31 1.32 -9.97
C LYS A 121 2.50 2.60 -10.18
N THR A 122 3.13 3.77 -10.09
CA THR A 122 2.49 5.04 -10.42
C THR A 122 2.09 5.08 -11.91
N LYS A 123 2.98 4.68 -12.81
CA LYS A 123 2.67 4.54 -14.25
C LYS A 123 1.57 3.51 -14.51
N GLN A 124 1.57 2.40 -13.79
CA GLN A 124 0.49 1.41 -13.86
C GLN A 124 -0.86 2.01 -13.44
N SER A 125 -0.88 2.82 -12.36
CA SER A 125 -2.07 3.52 -11.90
C SER A 125 -2.61 4.48 -12.96
N VAL A 126 -1.73 5.28 -13.57
CA VAL A 126 -2.08 6.19 -14.68
C VAL A 126 -2.76 5.42 -15.81
N LYS A 127 -2.18 4.29 -16.22
CA LYS A 127 -2.75 3.45 -17.28
C LYS A 127 -4.13 2.91 -16.89
N SER A 128 -4.31 2.48 -15.64
CA SER A 128 -5.60 1.96 -15.15
C SER A 128 -6.67 3.05 -15.15
N ILE A 129 -6.34 4.25 -14.67
CA ILE A 129 -7.27 5.39 -14.63
C ILE A 129 -7.63 5.81 -16.07
N ASN A 130 -6.64 5.93 -16.96
CA ASN A 130 -6.86 6.30 -18.37
C ASN A 130 -7.77 5.30 -19.07
N ASN A 131 -7.51 4.00 -18.92
CA ASN A 131 -8.35 2.96 -19.51
C ASN A 131 -9.80 3.06 -19.01
N ARG A 132 -10.00 3.39 -17.74
CA ARG A 132 -11.33 3.55 -17.17
C ARG A 132 -12.05 4.77 -17.75
N LEU A 133 -11.35 5.87 -17.95
CA LEU A 133 -11.90 7.07 -18.59
C LEU A 133 -12.30 6.79 -20.04
N ILE A 134 -11.45 6.14 -20.81
CA ILE A 134 -11.73 5.73 -22.20
C ILE A 134 -12.97 4.83 -22.23
N ASN A 135 -13.07 3.83 -21.34
CA ASN A 135 -14.24 2.93 -21.26
C ASN A 135 -15.55 3.64 -20.88
N ARG A 136 -15.45 4.84 -20.30
CA ARG A 136 -16.60 5.71 -20.00
C ARG A 136 -16.88 6.74 -21.11
N GLY A 137 -16.17 6.66 -22.23
CA GLY A 137 -16.35 7.55 -23.37
C GLY A 137 -15.50 8.81 -23.33
N TYR A 138 -14.61 8.99 -22.34
CA TYR A 138 -13.69 10.13 -22.26
C TYR A 138 -12.40 9.83 -23.03
N TRP A 139 -12.46 9.83 -24.34
CA TRP A 139 -11.36 9.38 -25.22
C TRP A 139 -10.18 10.36 -25.25
N ASP A 140 -10.44 11.65 -25.04
CA ASP A 140 -9.44 12.71 -24.97
C ASP A 140 -8.90 12.92 -23.53
N ALA A 141 -9.19 12.01 -22.62
CA ALA A 141 -8.71 12.15 -21.26
C ALA A 141 -7.21 11.95 -21.14
N GLU A 142 -6.59 12.75 -20.31
CA GLU A 142 -5.17 12.69 -19.98
C GLU A 142 -4.98 12.63 -18.47
N VAL A 143 -4.15 11.72 -18.00
CA VAL A 143 -3.79 11.61 -16.58
C VAL A 143 -2.31 11.89 -16.42
N LYS A 144 -1.99 13.02 -15.77
CA LYS A 144 -0.63 13.39 -15.37
C LYS A 144 -0.39 13.09 -13.91
N THR A 145 0.87 12.91 -13.54
CA THR A 145 1.25 12.72 -12.14
C THR A 145 2.30 13.73 -11.73
N ASN A 146 2.13 14.26 -10.52
CA ASN A 146 3.13 15.03 -9.82
C ASN A 146 3.56 14.24 -8.57
N VAL A 147 4.87 14.09 -8.35
CA VAL A 147 5.41 13.34 -7.22
C VAL A 147 6.24 14.28 -6.37
N ASP A 148 5.76 14.52 -5.17
CA ASP A 148 6.48 15.30 -4.16
C ASP A 148 7.26 14.36 -3.24
N LYS A 149 8.59 14.53 -3.18
CA LYS A 149 9.52 13.71 -2.39
C LYS A 149 10.22 14.56 -1.34
N ASP A 150 9.92 14.28 -0.08
CA ASP A 150 10.65 14.84 1.06
C ASP A 150 11.79 13.89 1.44
N SER A 151 13.01 14.24 1.03
CA SER A 151 14.20 13.44 1.31
C SER A 151 14.58 13.44 2.78
N ALA A 152 14.32 14.52 3.52
CA ALA A 152 14.64 14.61 4.94
C ALA A 152 13.72 13.70 5.77
N ALA A 153 12.43 13.66 5.44
CA ALA A 153 11.47 12.80 6.11
C ALA A 153 11.36 11.41 5.48
N LYS A 154 12.04 11.10 4.36
CA LYS A 154 11.92 9.88 3.57
C LYS A 154 10.46 9.58 3.20
N LYS A 155 9.70 10.57 2.72
CA LYS A 155 8.29 10.46 2.37
C LYS A 155 8.05 10.86 0.93
N ALA A 156 7.01 10.26 0.31
CA ALA A 156 6.52 10.67 -0.99
C ALA A 156 5.00 10.81 -0.98
N GLU A 157 4.51 11.80 -1.71
CA GLU A 157 3.09 11.96 -2.05
C GLU A 157 2.96 11.93 -3.57
N VAL A 158 1.91 11.29 -4.06
CA VAL A 158 1.59 11.23 -5.48
C VAL A 158 0.29 11.97 -5.72
N GLU A 159 0.31 12.90 -6.65
CA GLU A 159 -0.86 13.61 -7.11
C GLU A 159 -1.18 13.16 -8.54
N TYR A 160 -2.40 12.72 -8.77
CA TYR A 160 -2.93 12.36 -10.08
C TYR A 160 -3.82 13.51 -10.56
N ILE A 161 -3.41 14.17 -11.63
CA ILE A 161 -4.14 15.29 -12.26
C ILE A 161 -4.87 14.72 -13.47
N ILE A 162 -6.18 14.74 -13.42
CA ILE A 162 -7.08 14.16 -14.41
C ILE A 162 -7.72 15.29 -15.21
N THR A 163 -7.40 15.35 -16.49
CA THR A 163 -8.00 16.28 -17.44
C THR A 163 -8.87 15.46 -18.39
N HIS A 164 -10.09 15.89 -18.63
CA HIS A 164 -10.99 15.26 -19.58
C HIS A 164 -11.87 16.33 -20.23
N LYS A 165 -12.34 16.05 -21.43
CA LYS A 165 -13.39 16.82 -22.10
C LYS A 165 -14.74 16.12 -21.91
N ASP A 166 -15.73 16.58 -22.64
CA ASP A 166 -17.03 15.92 -22.67
C ASP A 166 -16.92 14.49 -23.21
N PRO A 167 -17.72 13.56 -22.69
CA PRO A 167 -17.69 12.19 -23.17
C PRO A 167 -18.20 12.10 -24.59
N THR A 168 -17.54 11.29 -25.41
CA THR A 168 -17.98 10.97 -26.77
C THR A 168 -19.28 10.19 -26.70
N LYS A 169 -20.32 10.70 -27.37
CA LYS A 169 -21.63 10.04 -27.46
C LYS A 169 -21.83 9.49 -28.88
N ILE A 170 -22.37 8.28 -28.96
CA ILE A 170 -22.83 7.72 -30.23
C ILE A 170 -24.04 8.54 -30.67
N LYS A 171 -23.92 9.26 -31.79
CA LYS A 171 -25.03 10.07 -32.34
C LYS A 171 -26.05 9.21 -33.06
N GLU A 172 -25.56 8.31 -33.89
CA GLU A 172 -26.36 7.41 -34.71
C GLU A 172 -25.64 6.08 -34.88
N TYR A 173 -26.37 4.99 -35.02
CA TYR A 173 -25.84 3.71 -35.40
C TYR A 173 -26.72 3.07 -36.46
N TYR A 174 -26.11 2.40 -37.44
CA TYR A 174 -26.79 1.72 -38.53
C TYR A 174 -26.52 0.24 -38.43
N TYR A 175 -27.57 -0.54 -38.45
CA TYR A 175 -27.46 -1.99 -38.59
C TYR A 175 -27.45 -2.37 -40.06
N ASN A 176 -26.35 -2.98 -40.52
CA ASN A 176 -26.34 -3.65 -41.81
C ASN A 176 -26.43 -5.15 -41.57
N ILE A 177 -27.66 -5.65 -41.57
CA ILE A 177 -27.96 -7.09 -41.40
C ILE A 177 -28.09 -7.69 -42.77
N PRO A 178 -27.12 -8.51 -43.24
CA PRO A 178 -27.16 -9.10 -44.59
C PRO A 178 -28.22 -10.20 -44.73
N ASP A 179 -28.66 -10.83 -43.63
CA ASP A 179 -29.70 -11.87 -43.64
C ASP A 179 -31.09 -11.22 -43.72
N PRO A 180 -31.85 -11.46 -44.79
CA PRO A 180 -33.18 -10.91 -44.96
C PRO A 180 -34.20 -11.40 -43.91
N ASN A 181 -34.03 -12.58 -43.34
CA ASN A 181 -34.94 -13.11 -42.34
C ASN A 181 -34.78 -12.44 -40.97
N VAL A 182 -33.57 -11.96 -40.65
CA VAL A 182 -33.29 -11.22 -39.43
C VAL A 182 -33.63 -9.73 -39.58
N ARG A 183 -33.60 -9.22 -40.81
CA ARG A 183 -33.92 -7.82 -41.12
C ARG A 183 -35.40 -7.48 -40.95
N ALA A 184 -36.25 -8.50 -40.97
CA ALA A 184 -37.72 -8.38 -40.91
C ALA A 184 -38.26 -8.47 -39.46
N LEU A 185 -37.40 -8.71 -38.47
CA LEU A 185 -37.71 -8.68 -37.03
C LEU A 185 -37.45 -7.30 -36.44
#